data_091b2e4665df0770266cc8878d2c9fe3
#
_entry.id   091b2e4665df0770266cc8878d2c9fe3
#
_cell.length_a   1.000
_cell.length_b   1.000
_cell.length_c   1.000
_cell.angle_alpha   90.00
_cell.angle_beta   90.00
_cell.angle_gamma   90.00
#
_symmetry.space_group_name_H-M   'P 1'
#
loop_
_entity.id
_entity.type
_entity.pdbx_description
1 polymer ?
#
loop_
_entity_poly.entity_id
_entity_poly.type
_entity_poly.pdbx_seq_one_letter_code
_entity_poly.pdbx_strand_id
1 'polypeptide(L)'
;MQEALGIVFALWLAVCGPAGAQQAAESPAVAQANALFDEYWEWTLLESPEFATYVGDRRYQDRLRDESAAAVARRKAFYAEFRSRLAGIDAQQLPAQTRTSLQVLRYRLDRFAALNRHYGTLPFGINDAWAPITQMDGIHLALPQLASVARFDTVSDYEAYLKRLGAVPASIVNLMARMETAMAAGWVPAKAAIRNVPRQLDVQLPDDPTQSPEYKPFKSFPADIPAAEQQRLVSAGREVIRDKVIPAFRSLKDFYERRYLPAARDSLAASNLPPGMPLYQAMLDWNTTTDLTPQQIHDLGLREVARIGAQMDGTVAVAGFTGTRAEFQKFISSDPRFFYTRPEDMLAGYRDIAKRADAELPKLFAVLPRQPYGIRAMRPEEGNNAEHYTSGAADGSRAGYFEANVNDLTTRPKWNMETLLLHEAVPGHHLQTARALEMTQLPRFRRFTWFVAYGEGWALYAESLGDEMGFYKDPYQKFGNLSAEMWRACRLVVDTGIHAFGWTREQAIDYMVANTGQTQAQVIAEVDRYIVLPGQATAYKIGELKIKELRAKAKAELGDRFDLRRFHNAVIDDGAVPLQVLQSQIEAWIAAEKARER
;
A
#
# COMPACT_ATOMS: atom_id res chain seq x y z
N MET A 1 10.45 85.80 -5.92
CA MET A 1 11.49 86.06 -6.93
C MET A 1 12.06 84.74 -7.35
N GLN A 2 11.72 84.52 -8.52
CA GLN A 2 12.46 83.91 -9.65
C GLN A 2 12.64 82.42 -9.58
N GLU A 3 11.92 81.75 -10.38
CA GLU A 3 12.04 81.35 -11.82
C GLU A 3 12.79 79.98 -11.90
N ALA A 4 12.15 78.93 -12.18
CA ALA A 4 11.71 78.35 -13.45
C ALA A 4 12.89 77.98 -14.38
N LEU A 5 13.11 76.72 -14.58
CA LEU A 5 13.44 76.16 -15.90
C LEU A 5 13.05 74.65 -15.93
N GLY A 6 12.03 74.36 -16.72
CA GLY A 6 11.60 72.98 -17.00
C GLY A 6 12.49 72.41 -18.12
N ILE A 7 12.81 71.12 -17.95
CA ILE A 7 13.28 70.27 -19.04
C ILE A 7 12.29 69.11 -19.18
N VAL A 8 11.55 69.10 -20.28
CA VAL A 8 10.65 68.07 -20.72
C VAL A 8 11.49 66.89 -21.28
N PHE A 9 11.59 65.82 -20.59
CA PHE A 9 12.05 64.55 -21.15
C PHE A 9 10.83 63.76 -21.59
N ALA A 10 10.62 63.65 -22.89
CA ALA A 10 9.64 62.73 -23.47
C ALA A 10 10.20 61.32 -23.42
N LEU A 11 9.72 60.53 -22.46
CA LEU A 11 9.94 59.07 -22.43
C LEU A 11 8.96 58.41 -23.41
N TRP A 12 9.51 57.83 -24.45
CA TRP A 12 8.81 56.84 -25.27
C TRP A 12 8.67 55.57 -24.47
N LEU A 13 7.48 55.30 -23.91
CA LEU A 13 7.08 53.99 -23.38
C LEU A 13 6.75 53.09 -24.58
N ALA A 14 7.73 52.29 -24.98
CA ALA A 14 7.44 51.10 -25.79
C ALA A 14 6.64 50.10 -24.94
N VAL A 15 5.35 50.03 -25.21
CA VAL A 15 4.46 48.99 -24.65
C VAL A 15 4.84 47.66 -25.31
N CYS A 16 5.80 46.96 -24.72
CA CYS A 16 5.92 45.50 -24.94
C CYS A 16 4.75 44.86 -24.21
N GLY A 17 3.67 44.57 -24.95
CA GLY A 17 2.62 43.66 -24.47
C GLY A 17 3.25 42.33 -24.13
N PRO A 18 2.75 41.60 -23.09
CA PRO A 18 3.22 40.28 -22.82
C PRO A 18 2.93 39.41 -24.05
N ALA A 19 4.01 38.88 -24.67
CA ALA A 19 3.88 37.83 -25.66
C ALA A 19 3.12 36.69 -24.96
N GLY A 20 1.84 36.53 -25.26
CA GLY A 20 1.06 35.40 -24.83
C GLY A 20 1.79 34.16 -25.30
N ALA A 21 2.30 33.37 -24.35
CA ALA A 21 2.75 32.03 -24.65
C ALA A 21 1.52 31.30 -25.21
N GLN A 22 1.44 31.22 -26.53
CA GLN A 22 0.46 30.42 -27.23
C GLN A 22 0.75 28.98 -26.78
N GLN A 23 -0.09 28.43 -25.91
CA GLN A 23 -0.04 27.03 -25.53
C GLN A 23 -0.12 26.25 -26.84
N ALA A 24 0.99 25.62 -27.24
CA ALA A 24 1.03 24.78 -28.43
C ALA A 24 -0.15 23.78 -28.34
N ALA A 25 -0.97 23.73 -29.38
CA ALA A 25 -2.12 22.84 -29.41
C ALA A 25 -1.65 21.40 -29.11
N GLU A 26 -2.28 20.77 -28.16
CA GLU A 26 -1.98 19.39 -27.77
C GLU A 26 -2.08 18.48 -29.01
N SER A 27 -1.05 17.64 -29.22
CA SER A 27 -1.10 16.74 -30.41
C SER A 27 -2.29 15.78 -30.29
N PRO A 28 -2.92 15.36 -31.42
CA PRO A 28 -4.04 14.43 -31.38
C PRO A 28 -3.75 13.14 -30.59
N ALA A 29 -2.52 12.63 -30.65
CA ALA A 29 -2.11 11.44 -29.91
C ALA A 29 -2.07 11.68 -28.39
N VAL A 30 -1.62 12.85 -27.96
CA VAL A 30 -1.60 13.24 -26.54
C VAL A 30 -3.03 13.42 -26.03
N ALA A 31 -3.89 14.15 -26.78
CA ALA A 31 -5.29 14.34 -26.43
C ALA A 31 -6.03 13.01 -26.31
N GLN A 32 -5.80 12.07 -27.24
CA GLN A 32 -6.38 10.72 -27.19
C GLN A 32 -5.90 9.95 -25.94
N ALA A 33 -4.62 9.99 -25.63
CA ALA A 33 -4.07 9.31 -24.45
C ALA A 33 -4.67 9.87 -23.16
N ASN A 34 -4.74 11.20 -23.01
CA ASN A 34 -5.29 11.86 -21.84
C ASN A 34 -6.78 11.58 -21.67
N ALA A 35 -7.57 11.58 -22.75
CA ALA A 35 -8.97 11.20 -22.70
C ALA A 35 -9.18 9.77 -22.18
N LEU A 36 -8.33 8.82 -22.60
CA LEU A 36 -8.39 7.45 -22.08
C LEU A 36 -7.96 7.37 -20.62
N PHE A 37 -6.95 8.14 -20.18
CA PHE A 37 -6.53 8.17 -18.77
C PHE A 37 -7.64 8.69 -17.85
N ASP A 38 -8.37 9.72 -18.31
CA ASP A 38 -9.50 10.28 -17.56
C ASP A 38 -10.69 9.31 -17.55
N GLU A 39 -11.01 8.66 -18.67
CA GLU A 39 -12.04 7.63 -18.75
C GLU A 39 -11.75 6.46 -17.80
N TYR A 40 -10.50 5.97 -17.77
CA TYR A 40 -10.08 4.91 -16.86
C TYR A 40 -10.25 5.32 -15.39
N TRP A 41 -9.90 6.55 -15.05
CA TRP A 41 -10.04 7.08 -13.70
C TRP A 41 -11.51 7.19 -13.29
N GLU A 42 -12.35 7.81 -14.11
CA GLU A 42 -13.77 7.98 -13.82
C GLU A 42 -14.48 6.63 -13.68
N TRP A 43 -14.14 5.69 -14.56
CA TRP A 43 -14.68 4.34 -14.49
C TRP A 43 -14.22 3.60 -13.23
N THR A 44 -12.95 3.79 -12.81
CA THR A 44 -12.42 3.20 -11.57
C THR A 44 -13.19 3.71 -10.35
N LEU A 45 -13.48 5.01 -10.28
CA LEU A 45 -14.23 5.60 -9.17
C LEU A 45 -15.70 5.11 -9.15
N LEU A 46 -16.32 4.98 -10.31
CA LEU A 46 -17.68 4.48 -10.44
C LEU A 46 -17.81 3.02 -9.99
N GLU A 47 -16.90 2.15 -10.41
CA GLU A 47 -16.90 0.72 -10.11
C GLU A 47 -16.29 0.36 -8.74
N SER A 48 -15.66 1.32 -8.07
CA SER A 48 -15.05 1.16 -6.74
C SER A 48 -15.40 2.33 -5.82
N PRO A 49 -16.68 2.43 -5.35
CA PRO A 49 -17.15 3.51 -4.50
C PRO A 49 -16.37 3.69 -3.20
N GLU A 50 -15.84 2.59 -2.65
CA GLU A 50 -14.99 2.59 -1.46
C GLU A 50 -13.66 3.30 -1.76
N PHE A 51 -13.05 2.98 -2.91
CA PHE A 51 -11.83 3.66 -3.35
C PHE A 51 -12.09 5.15 -3.65
N ALA A 52 -13.23 5.48 -4.25
CA ALA A 52 -13.64 6.87 -4.45
C ALA A 52 -13.69 7.63 -3.11
N THR A 53 -14.27 7.03 -2.08
CA THR A 53 -14.29 7.61 -0.72
C THR A 53 -12.87 7.79 -0.18
N TYR A 54 -12.00 6.78 -0.35
CA TYR A 54 -10.62 6.82 0.12
C TYR A 54 -9.80 7.96 -0.51
N VAL A 55 -9.99 8.22 -1.81
CA VAL A 55 -9.30 9.33 -2.51
C VAL A 55 -9.97 10.69 -2.34
N GLY A 56 -11.09 10.76 -1.60
CA GLY A 56 -11.80 11.99 -1.27
C GLY A 56 -12.90 12.38 -2.28
N ASP A 57 -13.25 11.51 -3.23
CA ASP A 57 -14.35 11.75 -4.17
C ASP A 57 -15.70 11.42 -3.53
N ARG A 58 -16.56 12.43 -3.37
CA ARG A 58 -17.85 12.30 -2.66
C ARG A 58 -19.00 11.77 -3.53
N ARG A 59 -18.84 11.69 -4.84
CA ARG A 59 -19.92 11.35 -5.78
C ARG A 59 -20.56 9.98 -5.55
N TYR A 60 -19.82 9.06 -4.92
CA TYR A 60 -20.21 7.66 -4.75
C TYR A 60 -20.30 7.22 -3.28
N GLN A 61 -20.39 8.16 -2.35
CA GLN A 61 -20.44 7.85 -0.92
C GLN A 61 -21.75 7.14 -0.49
N ASP A 62 -22.75 7.15 -1.34
CA ASP A 62 -24.08 6.57 -1.10
C ASP A 62 -24.20 5.08 -1.45
N ARG A 63 -23.12 4.45 -1.96
CA ARG A 63 -23.18 3.07 -2.47
C ARG A 63 -21.95 2.25 -2.10
N LEU A 64 -22.11 0.93 -2.19
CA LEU A 64 -21.05 -0.07 -2.15
C LEU A 64 -20.78 -0.58 -3.55
N ARG A 65 -19.61 -1.21 -3.73
CA ARG A 65 -19.27 -1.95 -4.94
C ARG A 65 -20.34 -2.99 -5.24
N ASP A 66 -20.73 -3.10 -6.50
CA ASP A 66 -21.62 -4.17 -6.95
C ASP A 66 -20.83 -5.49 -7.08
N GLU A 67 -21.12 -6.43 -6.16
CA GLU A 67 -20.46 -7.73 -6.08
C GLU A 67 -21.14 -8.83 -6.88
N SER A 68 -22.17 -8.48 -7.69
CA SER A 68 -22.88 -9.45 -8.52
C SER A 68 -22.00 -10.03 -9.64
N ALA A 69 -22.29 -11.26 -10.05
CA ALA A 69 -21.62 -11.90 -11.18
C ALA A 69 -21.73 -11.08 -12.48
N ALA A 70 -22.86 -10.41 -12.70
CA ALA A 70 -23.07 -9.52 -13.84
C ALA A 70 -22.12 -8.31 -13.81
N ALA A 71 -21.92 -7.70 -12.64
CA ALA A 71 -20.98 -6.59 -12.49
C ALA A 71 -19.53 -7.04 -12.71
N VAL A 72 -19.13 -8.21 -12.21
CA VAL A 72 -17.81 -8.78 -12.49
C VAL A 72 -17.61 -9.01 -13.99
N ALA A 73 -18.59 -9.57 -14.68
CA ALA A 73 -18.52 -9.77 -16.13
C ALA A 73 -18.38 -8.44 -16.89
N ARG A 74 -19.12 -7.41 -16.51
CA ARG A 74 -19.03 -6.05 -17.06
C ARG A 74 -17.63 -5.47 -16.86
N ARG A 75 -17.04 -5.59 -15.67
CA ARG A 75 -15.67 -5.13 -15.38
C ARG A 75 -14.63 -5.86 -16.23
N LYS A 76 -14.74 -7.17 -16.38
CA LYS A 76 -13.85 -7.96 -17.25
C LYS A 76 -13.94 -7.52 -18.71
N ALA A 77 -15.15 -7.30 -19.21
CA ALA A 77 -15.38 -6.82 -20.59
C ALA A 77 -14.78 -5.43 -20.82
N PHE A 78 -15.01 -4.51 -19.88
CA PHE A 78 -14.42 -3.16 -19.94
C PHE A 78 -12.88 -3.23 -20.00
N TYR A 79 -12.23 -3.98 -19.11
CA TYR A 79 -10.78 -4.09 -19.13
C TYR A 79 -10.22 -4.66 -20.44
N ALA A 80 -10.92 -5.64 -21.03
CA ALA A 80 -10.50 -6.24 -22.30
C ALA A 80 -10.62 -5.25 -23.47
N GLU A 81 -11.74 -4.53 -23.57
CA GLU A 81 -11.96 -3.49 -24.58
C GLU A 81 -10.99 -2.34 -24.40
N PHE A 82 -10.87 -1.84 -23.18
CA PHE A 82 -10.03 -0.69 -22.88
C PHE A 82 -8.55 -0.97 -23.17
N ARG A 83 -8.09 -2.19 -22.86
CA ARG A 83 -6.75 -2.66 -23.23
C ARG A 83 -6.52 -2.62 -24.75
N SER A 84 -7.50 -3.02 -25.54
CA SER A 84 -7.43 -2.96 -27.01
C SER A 84 -7.32 -1.52 -27.53
N ARG A 85 -8.09 -0.60 -26.94
CA ARG A 85 -8.05 0.84 -27.29
C ARG A 85 -6.70 1.46 -26.97
N LEU A 86 -6.13 1.15 -25.79
CA LEU A 86 -4.79 1.61 -25.42
C LEU A 86 -3.71 1.09 -26.37
N ALA A 87 -3.83 -0.16 -26.85
CA ALA A 87 -2.87 -0.73 -27.79
C ALA A 87 -2.78 0.05 -29.10
N GLY A 88 -3.87 0.71 -29.52
CA GLY A 88 -3.93 1.55 -30.72
C GLY A 88 -3.17 2.89 -30.62
N ILE A 89 -2.67 3.31 -29.44
CA ILE A 89 -1.94 4.57 -29.30
C ILE A 89 -0.49 4.37 -29.71
N ASP A 90 0.05 5.20 -30.60
CA ASP A 90 1.47 5.21 -30.93
C ASP A 90 2.28 5.92 -29.82
N ALA A 91 3.00 5.15 -29.03
CA ALA A 91 3.79 5.66 -27.92
C ALA A 91 4.97 6.57 -28.37
N GLN A 92 5.42 6.46 -29.62
CA GLN A 92 6.53 7.30 -30.13
C GLN A 92 6.13 8.75 -30.33
N GLN A 93 4.83 9.01 -30.56
CA GLN A 93 4.30 10.36 -30.72
C GLN A 93 4.03 11.07 -29.39
N LEU A 94 4.25 10.40 -28.25
CA LEU A 94 3.94 10.93 -26.94
C LEU A 94 5.18 11.52 -26.25
N PRO A 95 5.04 12.65 -25.52
CA PRO A 95 6.04 13.13 -24.60
C PRO A 95 6.40 12.05 -23.55
N ALA A 96 7.59 12.13 -23.00
CA ALA A 96 8.13 11.10 -22.08
C ALA A 96 7.16 10.74 -20.94
N GLN A 97 6.61 11.74 -20.24
CA GLN A 97 5.70 11.55 -19.10
C GLN A 97 4.37 10.88 -19.51
N THR A 98 3.77 11.30 -20.64
CA THR A 98 2.54 10.70 -21.18
C THR A 98 2.82 9.27 -21.64
N ARG A 99 3.98 9.03 -22.24
CA ARG A 99 4.45 7.70 -22.65
C ARG A 99 4.59 6.77 -21.44
N THR A 100 5.22 7.23 -20.36
CA THR A 100 5.30 6.47 -19.10
C THR A 100 3.90 6.15 -18.56
N SER A 101 2.98 7.11 -18.57
CA SER A 101 1.61 6.89 -18.10
C SER A 101 0.89 5.82 -18.93
N LEU A 102 1.07 5.83 -20.25
CA LEU A 102 0.56 4.80 -21.15
C LEU A 102 1.19 3.42 -20.85
N GLN A 103 2.51 3.36 -20.65
CA GLN A 103 3.21 2.11 -20.31
C GLN A 103 2.71 1.52 -18.99
N VAL A 104 2.54 2.35 -17.96
CA VAL A 104 2.03 1.94 -16.64
C VAL A 104 0.62 1.35 -16.77
N LEU A 105 -0.27 2.02 -17.52
CA LEU A 105 -1.65 1.55 -17.67
C LEU A 105 -1.73 0.28 -18.52
N ARG A 106 -0.98 0.21 -19.64
CA ARG A 106 -0.85 -1.01 -20.45
C ARG A 106 -0.36 -2.18 -19.63
N TYR A 107 0.75 -1.99 -18.90
CA TYR A 107 1.31 -3.02 -18.03
C TYR A 107 0.25 -3.55 -17.04
N ARG A 108 -0.44 -2.65 -16.35
CA ARG A 108 -1.48 -3.02 -15.37
C ARG A 108 -2.59 -3.86 -16.01
N LEU A 109 -3.09 -3.44 -17.16
CA LEU A 109 -4.16 -4.16 -17.85
C LEU A 109 -3.69 -5.47 -18.50
N ASP A 110 -2.44 -5.55 -18.95
CA ASP A 110 -1.84 -6.80 -19.42
C ASP A 110 -1.73 -7.84 -18.29
N ARG A 111 -1.32 -7.43 -17.11
CA ARG A 111 -1.29 -8.30 -15.92
C ARG A 111 -2.69 -8.68 -15.46
N PHE A 112 -3.68 -7.78 -15.54
CA PHE A 112 -5.09 -8.11 -15.30
C PHE A 112 -5.57 -9.20 -16.28
N ALA A 113 -5.28 -9.03 -17.55
CA ALA A 113 -5.65 -10.03 -18.57
C ALA A 113 -4.96 -11.38 -18.31
N ALA A 114 -3.69 -11.37 -17.89
CA ALA A 114 -2.95 -12.59 -17.55
C ALA A 114 -3.58 -13.35 -16.38
N LEU A 115 -3.92 -12.66 -15.28
CA LEU A 115 -4.61 -13.28 -14.14
C LEU A 115 -6.04 -13.72 -14.50
N ASN A 116 -6.79 -12.88 -15.20
CA ASN A 116 -8.17 -13.18 -15.57
C ASN A 116 -8.32 -14.43 -16.44
N ARG A 117 -7.29 -14.79 -17.23
CA ARG A 117 -7.29 -16.05 -18.00
C ARG A 117 -7.44 -17.28 -17.12
N HIS A 118 -6.88 -17.26 -15.90
CA HIS A 118 -6.95 -18.38 -14.95
C HIS A 118 -8.34 -18.54 -14.32
N TYR A 119 -9.15 -17.49 -14.32
CA TYR A 119 -10.51 -17.52 -13.79
C TYR A 119 -11.56 -17.92 -14.86
N GLY A 120 -11.21 -17.88 -16.14
CA GLY A 120 -12.13 -18.21 -17.24
C GLY A 120 -13.45 -17.41 -17.17
N THR A 121 -14.57 -18.12 -17.21
CA THR A 121 -15.93 -17.55 -17.11
C THR A 121 -16.41 -17.35 -15.68
N LEU A 122 -15.66 -17.80 -14.68
CA LEU A 122 -16.02 -17.64 -13.27
C LEU A 122 -16.14 -16.16 -12.90
N PRO A 123 -17.01 -15.80 -11.93
CA PRO A 123 -17.24 -14.42 -11.51
C PRO A 123 -16.10 -13.93 -10.58
N PHE A 124 -14.85 -14.06 -11.05
CA PHE A 124 -13.65 -13.59 -10.37
C PHE A 124 -12.84 -12.73 -11.33
N GLY A 125 -12.11 -11.81 -10.78
CA GLY A 125 -11.18 -10.92 -11.47
C GLY A 125 -10.15 -10.37 -10.52
N ILE A 126 -9.23 -9.57 -11.03
CA ILE A 126 -8.12 -9.03 -10.22
C ILE A 126 -8.61 -8.23 -9.01
N ASN A 127 -9.69 -7.47 -9.18
CA ASN A 127 -10.31 -6.71 -8.09
C ASN A 127 -11.59 -7.40 -7.57
N ASP A 128 -11.89 -8.60 -8.03
CA ASP A 128 -13.06 -9.40 -7.69
C ASP A 128 -12.56 -10.75 -7.18
N ALA A 129 -11.97 -10.76 -5.98
CA ALA A 129 -11.32 -11.94 -5.42
C ALA A 129 -12.23 -13.16 -5.39
N TRP A 130 -11.69 -14.33 -5.71
CA TRP A 130 -12.38 -15.62 -5.58
C TRP A 130 -12.61 -16.00 -4.12
N ALA A 131 -11.76 -15.50 -3.19
CA ALA A 131 -11.96 -15.57 -1.75
C ALA A 131 -12.16 -14.14 -1.21
N PRO A 132 -13.38 -13.58 -1.32
CA PRO A 132 -13.63 -12.16 -1.01
C PRO A 132 -13.63 -11.85 0.48
N ILE A 133 -13.59 -12.88 1.33
CA ILE A 133 -13.57 -12.76 2.79
C ILE A 133 -12.50 -13.70 3.33
N THR A 134 -11.45 -13.11 3.87
CA THR A 134 -10.36 -13.80 4.56
C THR A 134 -10.06 -13.09 5.89
N GLN A 135 -9.14 -13.60 6.67
CA GLN A 135 -8.71 -12.89 7.90
C GLN A 135 -7.97 -11.57 7.64
N MET A 136 -7.61 -11.28 6.39
CA MET A 136 -6.85 -10.07 6.00
C MET A 136 -7.68 -9.08 5.18
N ASP A 137 -8.79 -9.51 4.59
CA ASP A 137 -9.59 -8.69 3.70
C ASP A 137 -11.07 -9.14 3.72
N GLY A 138 -11.95 -8.22 3.39
CA GLY A 138 -13.38 -8.45 3.24
C GLY A 138 -14.23 -7.31 3.81
N ILE A 139 -15.53 -7.37 3.51
CA ILE A 139 -16.49 -6.32 3.91
C ILE A 139 -16.50 -6.08 5.43
N HIS A 140 -16.23 -7.11 6.23
CA HIS A 140 -16.20 -7.03 7.71
C HIS A 140 -15.05 -6.18 8.25
N LEU A 141 -13.98 -5.98 7.47
CA LEU A 141 -12.84 -5.11 7.79
C LEU A 141 -12.96 -3.77 7.05
N ALA A 142 -13.40 -3.80 5.80
CA ALA A 142 -13.47 -2.62 4.94
C ALA A 142 -14.57 -1.63 5.38
N LEU A 143 -15.74 -2.13 5.80
CA LEU A 143 -16.87 -1.25 6.18
C LEU A 143 -16.56 -0.37 7.40
N PRO A 144 -16.00 -0.88 8.52
CA PRO A 144 -15.50 -0.06 9.63
C PRO A 144 -14.44 0.96 9.22
N GLN A 145 -13.54 0.58 8.32
CA GLN A 145 -12.51 1.49 7.82
C GLN A 145 -13.12 2.65 7.03
N LEU A 146 -14.13 2.40 6.21
CA LEU A 146 -14.86 3.44 5.48
C LEU A 146 -15.50 4.45 6.42
N ALA A 147 -16.08 4.02 7.54
CA ALA A 147 -16.62 4.91 8.58
C ALA A 147 -15.56 5.86 9.17
N SER A 148 -14.29 5.50 9.09
CA SER A 148 -13.17 6.28 9.63
C SER A 148 -12.53 7.23 8.62
N VAL A 149 -12.63 6.94 7.32
CA VAL A 149 -12.01 7.75 6.25
C VAL A 149 -13.01 8.61 5.49
N ALA A 150 -14.31 8.27 5.52
CA ALA A 150 -15.35 9.09 4.94
C ALA A 150 -15.47 10.45 5.66
N ARG A 151 -15.87 11.47 4.92
CA ARG A 151 -16.13 12.81 5.48
C ARG A 151 -17.57 12.91 5.91
N PHE A 152 -17.79 13.58 7.04
CA PHE A 152 -19.10 13.81 7.67
C PHE A 152 -19.27 15.28 8.04
N ASP A 153 -19.09 16.16 7.06
CA ASP A 153 -19.14 17.62 7.27
C ASP A 153 -20.58 18.16 7.23
N THR A 154 -21.46 17.50 6.46
CA THR A 154 -22.82 17.97 6.18
C THR A 154 -23.87 16.88 6.43
N VAL A 155 -25.14 17.28 6.62
CA VAL A 155 -26.28 16.34 6.71
C VAL A 155 -26.30 15.39 5.51
N SER A 156 -26.00 15.90 4.30
CA SER A 156 -25.97 15.07 3.07
C SER A 156 -24.91 13.96 3.12
N ASP A 157 -23.78 14.18 3.80
CA ASP A 157 -22.75 13.14 3.95
C ASP A 157 -23.27 11.98 4.82
N TYR A 158 -23.96 12.28 5.90
CA TYR A 158 -24.61 11.26 6.75
C TYR A 158 -25.74 10.53 6.01
N GLU A 159 -26.55 11.23 5.21
CA GLU A 159 -27.59 10.59 4.39
C GLU A 159 -27.00 9.63 3.35
N ALA A 160 -25.91 10.04 2.69
CA ALA A 160 -25.19 9.16 1.76
C ALA A 160 -24.65 7.91 2.48
N TYR A 161 -24.10 8.09 3.68
CA TYR A 161 -23.61 6.96 4.49
C TYR A 161 -24.75 6.03 4.95
N LEU A 162 -25.90 6.57 5.38
CA LEU A 162 -27.08 5.77 5.70
C LEU A 162 -27.55 4.93 4.52
N LYS A 163 -27.56 5.51 3.30
CA LYS A 163 -27.86 4.79 2.06
C LYS A 163 -26.86 3.66 1.82
N ARG A 164 -25.56 3.93 2.00
CA ARG A 164 -24.49 2.92 1.87
C ARG A 164 -24.71 1.77 2.84
N LEU A 165 -25.00 2.04 4.12
CA LEU A 165 -25.32 1.01 5.11
C LEU A 165 -26.57 0.21 4.71
N GLY A 166 -27.56 0.87 4.14
CA GLY A 166 -28.77 0.22 3.60
C GLY A 166 -28.51 -0.76 2.45
N ALA A 167 -27.37 -0.64 1.76
CA ALA A 167 -26.96 -1.53 0.66
C ALA A 167 -26.19 -2.79 1.14
N VAL A 168 -25.76 -2.85 2.39
CA VAL A 168 -24.99 -3.97 2.96
C VAL A 168 -25.65 -5.33 2.77
N PRO A 169 -26.98 -5.52 2.97
CA PRO A 169 -27.62 -6.81 2.76
C PRO A 169 -27.46 -7.35 1.34
N ALA A 170 -27.68 -6.49 0.33
CA ALA A 170 -27.54 -6.91 -1.07
C ALA A 170 -26.08 -7.24 -1.44
N SER A 171 -25.12 -6.47 -0.92
CA SER A 171 -23.70 -6.74 -1.12
C SER A 171 -23.32 -8.10 -0.52
N ILE A 172 -23.73 -8.41 0.71
CA ILE A 172 -23.44 -9.69 1.38
C ILE A 172 -24.09 -10.87 0.63
N VAL A 173 -25.32 -10.73 0.15
CA VAL A 173 -25.96 -11.78 -0.67
C VAL A 173 -25.16 -12.08 -1.93
N ASN A 174 -24.70 -11.05 -2.64
CA ASN A 174 -23.88 -11.22 -3.85
C ASN A 174 -22.51 -11.83 -3.53
N LEU A 175 -21.87 -11.43 -2.43
CA LEU A 175 -20.61 -12.03 -1.98
C LEU A 175 -20.78 -13.52 -1.68
N MET A 176 -21.82 -13.91 -0.92
CA MET A 176 -22.11 -15.31 -0.63
C MET A 176 -22.35 -16.13 -1.90
N ALA A 177 -23.10 -15.59 -2.89
CA ALA A 177 -23.33 -16.25 -4.17
C ALA A 177 -22.02 -16.48 -4.94
N ARG A 178 -21.10 -15.53 -4.93
CA ARG A 178 -19.76 -15.69 -5.52
C ARG A 178 -18.94 -16.75 -4.78
N MET A 179 -18.97 -16.76 -3.44
CA MET A 179 -18.29 -17.76 -2.63
C MET A 179 -18.84 -19.16 -2.91
N GLU A 180 -20.15 -19.33 -3.07
CA GLU A 180 -20.78 -20.59 -3.48
C GLU A 180 -20.31 -21.05 -4.87
N THR A 181 -20.25 -20.12 -5.82
CA THR A 181 -19.73 -20.40 -7.18
C THR A 181 -18.24 -20.83 -7.11
N ALA A 182 -17.45 -20.19 -6.27
CA ALA A 182 -16.05 -20.55 -6.04
C ALA A 182 -15.93 -21.98 -5.48
N MET A 183 -16.71 -22.29 -4.42
CA MET A 183 -16.72 -23.62 -3.81
C MET A 183 -17.09 -24.70 -4.85
N ALA A 184 -18.14 -24.47 -5.63
CA ALA A 184 -18.58 -25.42 -6.65
C ALA A 184 -17.53 -25.67 -7.74
N ALA A 185 -16.67 -24.67 -8.01
CA ALA A 185 -15.57 -24.76 -8.97
C ALA A 185 -14.24 -25.25 -8.36
N GLY A 186 -14.21 -25.63 -7.10
CA GLY A 186 -12.99 -26.07 -6.38
C GLY A 186 -12.05 -24.94 -5.98
N TRP A 187 -12.51 -23.68 -6.05
CA TRP A 187 -11.77 -22.51 -5.60
C TRP A 187 -12.12 -22.23 -4.14
N VAL A 188 -11.45 -22.93 -3.23
CA VAL A 188 -11.63 -22.74 -1.78
C VAL A 188 -10.32 -22.33 -1.12
N PRO A 189 -10.35 -21.43 -0.16
CA PRO A 189 -9.14 -21.00 0.54
C PRO A 189 -8.58 -22.10 1.43
N ALA A 190 -7.32 -21.99 1.78
CA ALA A 190 -6.74 -22.80 2.84
C ALA A 190 -7.42 -22.50 4.17
N LYS A 191 -7.70 -23.52 4.97
CA LYS A 191 -8.34 -23.39 6.29
C LYS A 191 -7.58 -22.44 7.21
N ALA A 192 -6.23 -22.49 7.15
CA ALA A 192 -5.36 -21.56 7.90
C ALA A 192 -5.63 -20.08 7.58
N ALA A 193 -6.04 -19.75 6.33
CA ALA A 193 -6.29 -18.40 5.87
C ALA A 193 -7.61 -17.80 6.36
N ILE A 194 -8.54 -18.62 6.82
CA ILE A 194 -9.92 -18.21 7.07
C ILE A 194 -10.47 -18.61 8.44
N ARG A 195 -9.74 -19.41 9.22
CA ARG A 195 -10.20 -19.94 10.51
C ARG A 195 -10.57 -18.88 11.55
N ASN A 196 -9.99 -17.67 11.45
CA ASN A 196 -10.22 -16.58 12.39
C ASN A 196 -11.37 -15.65 11.98
N VAL A 197 -11.89 -15.78 10.74
CA VAL A 197 -12.95 -14.93 10.20
C VAL A 197 -14.23 -14.97 11.05
N PRO A 198 -14.72 -16.13 11.55
CA PRO A 198 -15.90 -16.13 12.40
C PRO A 198 -15.79 -15.22 13.62
N ARG A 199 -14.62 -15.22 14.29
CA ARG A 199 -14.35 -14.33 15.42
C ARG A 199 -14.30 -12.83 15.01
N GLN A 200 -13.77 -12.56 13.83
CA GLN A 200 -13.77 -11.18 13.30
C GLN A 200 -15.20 -10.71 12.96
N LEU A 201 -16.05 -11.62 12.47
CA LEU A 201 -17.46 -11.33 12.22
C LEU A 201 -18.26 -11.07 13.51
N ASP A 202 -17.86 -11.59 14.66
CA ASP A 202 -18.50 -11.30 15.95
C ASP A 202 -18.47 -9.80 16.30
N VAL A 203 -17.44 -9.09 15.87
CA VAL A 203 -17.31 -7.63 16.06
C VAL A 203 -18.46 -6.87 15.36
N GLN A 204 -19.03 -7.46 14.30
CA GLN A 204 -20.14 -6.88 13.53
C GLN A 204 -21.51 -7.22 14.10
N LEU A 205 -21.58 -7.96 15.20
CA LEU A 205 -22.81 -8.52 15.79
C LEU A 205 -23.06 -8.05 17.26
N PRO A 206 -22.89 -6.78 17.60
CA PRO A 206 -23.17 -6.32 18.96
C PRO A 206 -24.68 -6.37 19.26
N ASP A 207 -25.03 -6.60 20.52
CA ASP A 207 -26.43 -6.56 20.99
C ASP A 207 -27.00 -5.14 20.90
N ASP A 208 -26.21 -4.13 21.23
CA ASP A 208 -26.55 -2.71 21.06
C ASP A 208 -25.98 -2.16 19.75
N PRO A 209 -26.82 -1.74 18.79
CA PRO A 209 -26.36 -1.17 17.51
C PRO A 209 -25.39 0.02 17.65
N THR A 210 -25.41 0.71 18.79
CA THR A 210 -24.51 1.85 19.05
C THR A 210 -23.06 1.41 19.34
N GLN A 211 -22.85 0.13 19.59
CA GLN A 211 -21.53 -0.48 19.75
C GLN A 211 -20.94 -0.99 18.42
N SER A 212 -21.75 -1.00 17.36
CA SER A 212 -21.26 -1.34 16.01
C SER A 212 -20.17 -0.35 15.58
N PRO A 213 -19.07 -0.83 14.95
CA PRO A 213 -18.04 0.06 14.38
C PRO A 213 -18.61 1.08 13.39
N GLU A 214 -19.66 0.72 12.66
CA GLU A 214 -20.35 1.56 11.68
C GLU A 214 -21.14 2.70 12.32
N TYR A 215 -21.44 2.62 13.62
CA TYR A 215 -22.13 3.67 14.35
C TYR A 215 -21.21 4.85 14.72
N LYS A 216 -19.89 4.71 14.57
CA LYS A 216 -18.91 5.72 14.97
C LYS A 216 -19.22 7.14 14.48
N PRO A 217 -19.64 7.38 13.22
CA PRO A 217 -19.95 8.73 12.74
C PRO A 217 -21.11 9.40 13.49
N PHE A 218 -22.02 8.63 14.07
CA PHE A 218 -23.20 9.15 14.78
C PHE A 218 -22.95 9.45 16.27
N LYS A 219 -21.71 9.25 16.76
CA LYS A 219 -21.32 9.56 18.16
C LYS A 219 -20.96 11.02 18.37
N SER A 220 -20.58 11.73 17.29
CA SER A 220 -20.24 13.16 17.34
C SER A 220 -20.52 13.81 15.99
N PHE A 221 -20.96 15.07 16.02
CA PHE A 221 -21.30 15.83 14.83
C PHE A 221 -20.54 17.15 14.78
N PRO A 222 -20.26 17.69 13.58
CA PRO A 222 -19.84 19.08 13.42
C PRO A 222 -20.82 20.05 14.05
N ALA A 223 -20.31 21.17 14.56
CA ALA A 223 -21.12 22.17 15.26
C ALA A 223 -22.22 22.79 14.37
N ASP A 224 -21.99 22.82 13.07
CA ASP A 224 -22.92 23.41 12.09
C ASP A 224 -24.13 22.51 11.76
N ILE A 225 -24.17 21.27 12.24
CA ILE A 225 -25.33 20.39 12.04
C ILE A 225 -26.37 20.69 13.12
N PRO A 226 -27.61 21.10 12.75
CA PRO A 226 -28.65 21.43 13.72
C PRO A 226 -28.99 20.28 14.66
N ALA A 227 -29.26 20.54 15.93
CA ALA A 227 -29.53 19.52 16.95
C ALA A 227 -30.69 18.56 16.57
N ALA A 228 -31.73 19.07 15.92
CA ALA A 228 -32.84 18.25 15.43
C ALA A 228 -32.38 17.23 14.37
N GLU A 229 -31.49 17.65 13.45
CA GLU A 229 -30.91 16.76 12.46
C GLU A 229 -29.96 15.75 13.10
N GLN A 230 -29.14 16.15 14.08
CA GLN A 230 -28.31 15.21 14.84
C GLN A 230 -29.15 14.08 15.46
N GLN A 231 -30.27 14.43 16.14
CA GLN A 231 -31.16 13.44 16.74
C GLN A 231 -31.79 12.52 15.71
N ARG A 232 -32.24 13.06 14.57
CA ARG A 232 -32.79 12.29 13.47
C ARG A 232 -31.77 11.31 12.90
N LEU A 233 -30.52 11.76 12.64
CA LEU A 233 -29.42 10.96 12.10
C LEU A 233 -28.98 9.87 13.10
N VAL A 234 -28.92 10.17 14.39
CA VAL A 234 -28.67 9.20 15.47
C VAL A 234 -29.69 8.06 15.43
N SER A 235 -31.00 8.41 15.34
CA SER A 235 -32.05 7.40 15.26
C SER A 235 -31.97 6.57 13.98
N ALA A 236 -31.82 7.23 12.83
CA ALA A 236 -31.69 6.55 11.53
C ALA A 236 -30.44 5.63 11.46
N GLY A 237 -29.30 6.08 12.02
CA GLY A 237 -28.09 5.28 12.13
C GLY A 237 -28.31 4.01 12.98
N ARG A 238 -28.95 4.15 14.13
CA ARG A 238 -29.30 3.01 14.99
C ARG A 238 -30.24 2.03 14.28
N GLU A 239 -31.26 2.54 13.58
CA GLU A 239 -32.25 1.73 12.87
C GLU A 239 -31.62 0.96 11.72
N VAL A 240 -30.86 1.61 10.83
CA VAL A 240 -30.26 0.93 9.68
C VAL A 240 -29.24 -0.14 10.12
N ILE A 241 -28.49 0.11 11.18
CA ILE A 241 -27.54 -0.89 11.72
C ILE A 241 -28.29 -2.07 12.31
N ARG A 242 -29.30 -1.83 13.17
CA ARG A 242 -30.11 -2.88 13.79
C ARG A 242 -30.85 -3.73 12.76
N ASP A 243 -31.48 -3.10 11.76
CA ASP A 243 -32.46 -3.75 10.89
C ASP A 243 -31.86 -4.24 9.57
N LYS A 244 -30.66 -3.77 9.19
CA LYS A 244 -30.00 -4.10 7.92
C LYS A 244 -28.60 -4.68 8.10
N VAL A 245 -27.71 -3.96 8.80
CA VAL A 245 -26.28 -4.34 8.86
C VAL A 245 -26.09 -5.59 9.72
N ILE A 246 -26.53 -5.58 10.97
CA ILE A 246 -26.37 -6.72 11.89
C ILE A 246 -27.03 -8.00 11.36
N PRO A 247 -28.29 -8.00 10.85
CA PRO A 247 -28.87 -9.22 10.27
C PRO A 247 -28.11 -9.75 9.06
N ALA A 248 -27.58 -8.86 8.21
CA ALA A 248 -26.78 -9.27 7.04
C ALA A 248 -25.47 -9.94 7.45
N PHE A 249 -24.72 -9.37 8.40
CA PHE A 249 -23.52 -9.98 8.94
C PHE A 249 -23.81 -11.30 9.69
N ARG A 250 -24.93 -11.41 10.37
CA ARG A 250 -25.35 -12.68 10.99
C ARG A 250 -25.56 -13.76 9.93
N SER A 251 -26.25 -13.44 8.85
CA SER A 251 -26.43 -14.35 7.71
C SER A 251 -25.08 -14.77 7.09
N LEU A 252 -24.15 -13.82 6.94
CA LEU A 252 -22.80 -14.10 6.44
C LEU A 252 -22.03 -15.03 7.40
N LYS A 253 -22.09 -14.78 8.71
CA LYS A 253 -21.44 -15.63 9.71
C LYS A 253 -22.01 -17.05 9.69
N ASP A 254 -23.34 -17.19 9.65
CA ASP A 254 -24.01 -18.50 9.57
C ASP A 254 -23.59 -19.28 8.31
N PHE A 255 -23.54 -18.61 7.15
CA PHE A 255 -23.04 -19.20 5.91
C PHE A 255 -21.58 -19.62 6.04
N TYR A 256 -20.75 -18.74 6.62
CA TYR A 256 -19.32 -18.94 6.74
C TYR A 256 -19.00 -20.14 7.62
N GLU A 257 -19.62 -20.25 8.80
CA GLU A 257 -19.39 -21.34 9.76
C GLU A 257 -19.96 -22.67 9.29
N ARG A 258 -21.15 -22.67 8.68
CA ARG A 258 -21.86 -23.91 8.33
C ARG A 258 -21.48 -24.46 6.97
N ARG A 259 -20.99 -23.65 6.05
CA ARG A 259 -20.75 -24.04 4.66
C ARG A 259 -19.34 -23.75 4.17
N TYR A 260 -18.87 -22.52 4.33
CA TYR A 260 -17.62 -22.09 3.71
C TYR A 260 -16.38 -22.62 4.44
N LEU A 261 -16.31 -22.48 5.75
CA LEU A 261 -15.20 -22.99 6.56
C LEU A 261 -15.06 -24.51 6.52
N PRO A 262 -16.15 -25.31 6.58
CA PRO A 262 -16.06 -26.77 6.40
C PRO A 262 -15.57 -27.19 5.01
N ALA A 263 -15.82 -26.40 3.97
CA ALA A 263 -15.36 -26.67 2.60
C ALA A 263 -13.89 -26.24 2.36
N ALA A 264 -13.28 -25.51 3.31
CA ALA A 264 -11.90 -25.02 3.18
C ALA A 264 -10.91 -26.19 3.05
N ARG A 265 -9.91 -26.02 2.17
CA ARG A 265 -8.87 -27.04 1.93
C ARG A 265 -7.81 -27.05 3.04
N ASP A 266 -7.26 -28.21 3.33
CA ASP A 266 -6.13 -28.34 4.26
C ASP A 266 -4.80 -27.94 3.60
N SER A 267 -4.67 -28.11 2.28
CA SER A 267 -3.48 -27.71 1.53
C SER A 267 -3.33 -26.19 1.48
N LEU A 268 -2.10 -25.70 1.65
CA LEU A 268 -1.81 -24.26 1.75
C LEU A 268 -1.56 -23.62 0.39
N ALA A 269 -0.87 -24.35 -0.51
CA ALA A 269 -0.27 -23.81 -1.72
C ALA A 269 -1.30 -23.23 -2.71
N ALA A 270 -1.01 -22.06 -3.27
CA ALA A 270 -1.79 -21.51 -4.38
C ALA A 270 -1.71 -22.40 -5.63
N SER A 271 -0.60 -23.12 -5.80
CA SER A 271 -0.45 -24.14 -6.86
C SER A 271 -1.39 -25.34 -6.74
N ASN A 272 -2.09 -25.49 -5.62
CA ASN A 272 -3.13 -26.53 -5.44
C ASN A 272 -4.53 -26.05 -5.86
N LEU A 273 -4.68 -24.79 -6.25
CA LEU A 273 -5.91 -24.29 -6.88
C LEU A 273 -6.02 -24.81 -8.32
N PRO A 274 -7.23 -24.88 -8.93
CA PRO A 274 -7.44 -25.53 -10.23
C PRO A 274 -6.45 -25.19 -11.35
N PRO A 275 -5.97 -23.91 -11.52
CA PRO A 275 -4.97 -23.61 -12.55
C PRO A 275 -3.55 -24.10 -12.21
N GLY A 276 -3.27 -24.43 -10.95
CA GLY A 276 -1.95 -24.92 -10.52
C GLY A 276 -0.86 -23.85 -10.52
N MET A 277 0.39 -24.29 -10.76
CA MET A 277 1.57 -23.42 -10.77
C MET A 277 1.47 -22.18 -11.67
N PRO A 278 0.83 -22.22 -12.86
CA PRO A 278 0.64 -21.02 -13.68
C PRO A 278 -0.11 -19.88 -12.98
N LEU A 279 -1.04 -20.19 -12.06
CA LEU A 279 -1.72 -19.18 -11.26
C LEU A 279 -0.75 -18.52 -10.28
N TYR A 280 0.04 -19.32 -9.56
CA TYR A 280 1.02 -18.78 -8.61
C TYR A 280 2.07 -17.92 -9.31
N GLN A 281 2.56 -18.35 -10.48
CA GLN A 281 3.46 -17.52 -11.31
C GLN A 281 2.81 -16.18 -11.66
N ALA A 282 1.54 -16.18 -12.10
CA ALA A 282 0.84 -14.93 -12.43
C ALA A 282 0.65 -14.02 -11.19
N MET A 283 0.51 -14.59 -10.00
CA MET A 283 0.46 -13.83 -8.74
C MET A 283 1.84 -13.23 -8.37
N LEU A 284 2.93 -13.97 -8.59
CA LEU A 284 4.28 -13.45 -8.45
C LEU A 284 4.54 -12.30 -9.43
N ASP A 285 4.23 -12.49 -10.71
CA ASP A 285 4.39 -11.46 -11.74
C ASP A 285 3.62 -10.19 -11.42
N TRP A 286 2.40 -10.34 -10.90
CA TRP A 286 1.59 -9.21 -10.46
C TRP A 286 2.23 -8.43 -9.32
N ASN A 287 2.68 -9.12 -8.27
CA ASN A 287 3.18 -8.50 -7.06
C ASN A 287 4.61 -7.95 -7.22
N THR A 288 5.48 -8.71 -7.89
CA THR A 288 6.89 -8.34 -8.05
C THR A 288 7.15 -7.42 -9.23
N THR A 289 6.23 -7.37 -10.19
CA THR A 289 6.41 -6.71 -11.49
C THR A 289 7.65 -7.20 -12.26
N THR A 290 8.01 -8.47 -12.06
CA THR A 290 9.10 -9.17 -12.75
C THR A 290 8.58 -10.47 -13.36
N ASP A 291 9.42 -11.16 -14.15
CA ASP A 291 9.13 -12.48 -14.72
C ASP A 291 9.98 -13.58 -14.03
N LEU A 292 10.40 -13.33 -12.77
CA LEU A 292 11.19 -14.29 -11.99
C LEU A 292 10.35 -15.53 -11.65
N THR A 293 10.94 -16.71 -11.85
CA THR A 293 10.30 -17.97 -11.46
C THR A 293 10.32 -18.16 -9.95
N PRO A 294 9.42 -19.01 -9.38
CA PRO A 294 9.45 -19.36 -7.96
C PRO A 294 10.84 -19.85 -7.50
N GLN A 295 11.52 -20.64 -8.32
CA GLN A 295 12.88 -21.14 -8.00
C GLN A 295 13.90 -20.01 -7.93
N GLN A 296 13.89 -19.09 -8.89
CA GLN A 296 14.80 -17.95 -8.88
C GLN A 296 14.58 -17.04 -7.66
N ILE A 297 13.32 -16.83 -7.26
CA ILE A 297 12.97 -16.06 -6.07
C ILE A 297 13.42 -16.77 -4.80
N HIS A 298 13.19 -18.08 -4.71
CA HIS A 298 13.62 -18.90 -3.57
C HIS A 298 15.13 -18.86 -3.37
N ASP A 299 15.89 -19.12 -4.46
CA ASP A 299 17.37 -19.12 -4.44
C ASP A 299 17.92 -17.72 -4.12
N LEU A 300 17.28 -16.66 -4.61
CA LEU A 300 17.59 -15.28 -4.23
C LEU A 300 17.41 -15.08 -2.73
N GLY A 301 16.27 -15.56 -2.18
CA GLY A 301 15.98 -15.49 -0.76
C GLY A 301 17.03 -16.19 0.10
N LEU A 302 17.43 -17.40 -0.27
CA LEU A 302 18.47 -18.15 0.45
C LEU A 302 19.82 -17.40 0.47
N ARG A 303 20.22 -16.81 -0.67
CA ARG A 303 21.46 -16.01 -0.73
C ARG A 303 21.38 -14.75 0.16
N GLU A 304 20.26 -14.05 0.15
CA GLU A 304 20.06 -12.85 0.97
C GLU A 304 20.01 -13.19 2.46
N VAL A 305 19.35 -14.28 2.85
CA VAL A 305 19.36 -14.77 4.25
C VAL A 305 20.77 -15.07 4.72
N ALA A 306 21.58 -15.75 3.91
CA ALA A 306 22.97 -16.03 4.25
C ALA A 306 23.81 -14.74 4.38
N ARG A 307 23.66 -13.78 3.43
CA ARG A 307 24.38 -12.50 3.45
C ARG A 307 24.04 -11.67 4.69
N ILE A 308 22.76 -11.51 4.96
CA ILE A 308 22.29 -10.71 6.11
C ILE A 308 22.66 -11.40 7.42
N GLY A 309 22.56 -12.73 7.48
CA GLY A 309 22.97 -13.51 8.64
C GLY A 309 24.41 -13.24 9.04
N ALA A 310 25.34 -13.23 8.09
CA ALA A 310 26.73 -12.90 8.35
C ALA A 310 26.93 -11.46 8.88
N GLN A 311 26.14 -10.50 8.39
CA GLN A 311 26.18 -9.12 8.89
C GLN A 311 25.61 -9.01 10.32
N MET A 312 24.54 -9.75 10.63
CA MET A 312 23.98 -9.83 11.98
C MET A 312 24.99 -10.41 12.97
N ASP A 313 25.69 -11.49 12.59
CA ASP A 313 26.73 -12.10 13.43
C ASP A 313 27.88 -11.12 13.71
N GLY A 314 28.30 -10.35 12.69
CA GLY A 314 29.27 -9.26 12.87
C GLY A 314 28.77 -8.17 13.82
N THR A 315 27.47 -7.83 13.77
CA THR A 315 26.87 -6.82 14.66
C THR A 315 26.81 -7.31 16.11
N VAL A 316 26.54 -8.60 16.34
CA VAL A 316 26.58 -9.22 17.68
C VAL A 316 27.98 -9.07 18.30
N ALA A 317 29.03 -9.31 17.51
CA ALA A 317 30.41 -9.12 17.94
C ALA A 317 30.71 -7.65 18.29
N VAL A 318 30.26 -6.69 17.48
CA VAL A 318 30.42 -5.25 17.74
C VAL A 318 29.67 -4.83 19.01
N ALA A 319 28.53 -5.45 19.33
CA ALA A 319 27.80 -5.22 20.60
C ALA A 319 28.54 -5.76 21.82
N GLY A 320 29.64 -6.45 21.66
CA GLY A 320 30.41 -7.08 22.75
C GLY A 320 29.68 -8.24 23.45
N PHE A 321 28.70 -8.83 22.78
CA PHE A 321 27.94 -9.95 23.32
C PHE A 321 28.68 -11.27 23.11
N THR A 322 28.86 -12.02 24.22
CA THR A 322 29.49 -13.34 24.19
C THR A 322 28.42 -14.41 24.07
N GLY A 323 28.21 -14.94 22.87
CA GLY A 323 27.20 -15.95 22.59
C GLY A 323 26.81 -15.98 21.11
N THR A 324 25.86 -16.84 20.78
CA THR A 324 25.31 -16.96 19.44
C THR A 324 24.33 -15.83 19.10
N ARG A 325 24.03 -15.63 17.81
CA ARG A 325 23.00 -14.71 17.37
C ARG A 325 21.63 -15.02 18.00
N ALA A 326 21.28 -16.29 18.15
CA ALA A 326 20.02 -16.68 18.77
C ALA A 326 19.94 -16.29 20.25
N GLU A 327 21.04 -16.44 21.00
CA GLU A 327 21.12 -15.99 22.40
C GLU A 327 21.07 -14.46 22.49
N PHE A 328 21.72 -13.74 21.58
CA PHE A 328 21.63 -12.29 21.50
C PHE A 328 20.19 -11.82 21.20
N GLN A 329 19.52 -12.44 20.25
CA GLN A 329 18.11 -12.15 19.93
C GLN A 329 17.21 -12.37 21.15
N LYS A 330 17.38 -13.48 21.85
CA LYS A 330 16.63 -13.76 23.08
C LYS A 330 16.91 -12.68 24.13
N PHE A 331 18.16 -12.30 24.31
CA PHE A 331 18.56 -11.24 25.26
C PHE A 331 17.87 -9.91 24.93
N ILE A 332 17.99 -9.38 23.70
CA ILE A 332 17.43 -8.08 23.34
C ILE A 332 15.90 -8.07 23.28
N SER A 333 15.27 -9.24 23.14
CA SER A 333 13.81 -9.38 23.11
C SER A 333 13.20 -9.58 24.51
N SER A 334 14.00 -9.74 25.55
CA SER A 334 13.54 -10.00 26.92
C SER A 334 14.04 -8.98 27.95
N ASP A 335 15.12 -8.25 27.68
CA ASP A 335 15.66 -7.27 28.61
C ASP A 335 14.78 -6.01 28.67
N PRO A 336 14.22 -5.65 29.84
CA PRO A 336 13.30 -4.52 30.00
C PRO A 336 13.84 -3.16 29.53
N ARG A 337 15.17 -2.96 29.50
CA ARG A 337 15.78 -1.71 29.02
C ARG A 337 15.41 -1.36 27.57
N PHE A 338 15.08 -2.37 26.76
CA PHE A 338 14.71 -2.20 25.36
C PHE A 338 13.24 -1.90 25.12
N PHE A 339 12.43 -1.78 26.15
CA PHE A 339 11.00 -1.54 26.02
C PHE A 339 10.58 -0.25 26.71
N TYR A 340 9.53 0.35 26.22
CA TYR A 340 8.83 1.41 26.94
C TYR A 340 7.79 0.79 27.85
N THR A 341 7.48 1.49 28.95
CA THR A 341 6.43 1.08 29.90
C THR A 341 5.18 1.94 29.77
N ARG A 342 5.27 3.05 29.01
CA ARG A 342 4.16 3.97 28.76
C ARG A 342 4.02 4.27 27.27
N PRO A 343 2.80 4.25 26.72
CA PRO A 343 2.52 4.59 25.32
C PRO A 343 3.04 5.98 24.92
N GLU A 344 2.88 6.97 25.80
CA GLU A 344 3.29 8.36 25.54
C GLU A 344 4.79 8.47 25.30
N ASP A 345 5.59 7.74 26.07
CA ASP A 345 7.06 7.74 25.96
C ASP A 345 7.51 7.10 24.63
N MET A 346 6.85 6.02 24.21
CA MET A 346 7.10 5.40 22.91
C MET A 346 6.76 6.35 21.74
N LEU A 347 5.58 7.01 21.81
CA LEU A 347 5.20 7.99 20.81
C LEU A 347 6.13 9.21 20.79
N ALA A 348 6.64 9.64 21.95
CA ALA A 348 7.65 10.70 22.04
C ALA A 348 8.97 10.26 21.39
N GLY A 349 9.40 9.01 21.64
CA GLY A 349 10.57 8.42 20.99
C GLY A 349 10.46 8.40 19.46
N TYR A 350 9.32 8.00 18.90
CA TYR A 350 9.10 8.06 17.45
C TYR A 350 9.12 9.50 16.90
N ARG A 351 8.56 10.47 17.63
CA ARG A 351 8.61 11.89 17.22
C ARG A 351 10.02 12.45 17.22
N ASP A 352 10.87 12.03 18.18
CA ASP A 352 12.30 12.39 18.20
C ASP A 352 13.02 11.82 16.96
N ILE A 353 12.84 10.52 16.68
CA ILE A 353 13.43 9.89 15.50
C ILE A 353 12.96 10.59 14.22
N ALA A 354 11.67 10.91 14.12
CA ALA A 354 11.09 11.63 12.98
C ALA A 354 11.77 12.99 12.76
N LYS A 355 11.97 13.78 13.82
CA LYS A 355 12.62 15.09 13.71
C LYS A 355 14.10 15.00 13.35
N ARG A 356 14.79 13.98 13.82
CA ARG A 356 16.16 13.72 13.37
C ARG A 356 16.19 13.32 11.88
N ALA A 357 15.24 12.49 11.43
CA ALA A 357 15.14 12.07 10.04
C ALA A 357 14.81 13.25 9.11
N ASP A 358 13.85 14.12 9.47
CA ASP A 358 13.50 15.32 8.71
C ASP A 358 14.74 16.19 8.40
N ALA A 359 15.64 16.35 9.36
CA ALA A 359 16.84 17.18 9.21
C ALA A 359 17.85 16.61 8.20
N GLU A 360 17.83 15.30 7.95
CA GLU A 360 18.75 14.62 7.05
C GLU A 360 18.22 14.54 5.60
N LEU A 361 16.91 14.72 5.39
CA LEU A 361 16.29 14.59 4.06
C LEU A 361 16.92 15.47 2.98
N PRO A 362 17.30 16.76 3.23
CA PRO A 362 17.92 17.60 2.21
C PRO A 362 19.26 17.08 1.70
N LYS A 363 19.93 16.19 2.44
CA LYS A 363 21.15 15.52 1.99
C LYS A 363 20.90 14.41 0.98
N LEU A 364 19.69 13.85 1.01
CA LEU A 364 19.30 12.69 0.21
C LEU A 364 18.35 13.02 -0.93
N PHE A 365 17.63 14.12 -0.87
CA PHE A 365 16.58 14.50 -1.85
C PHE A 365 16.75 15.95 -2.29
N ALA A 366 16.60 16.21 -3.59
CA ALA A 366 16.59 17.57 -4.12
C ALA A 366 15.20 18.23 -3.97
N VAL A 367 14.12 17.45 -3.97
CA VAL A 367 12.74 17.91 -3.79
C VAL A 367 12.08 17.11 -2.69
N LEU A 368 11.50 17.80 -1.72
CA LEU A 368 10.79 17.20 -0.58
C LEU A 368 9.27 17.42 -0.73
N PRO A 369 8.44 16.53 -0.15
CA PRO A 369 7.00 16.75 -0.09
C PRO A 369 6.66 17.97 0.78
N ARG A 370 5.59 18.67 0.43
CA ARG A 370 5.05 19.78 1.23
C ARG A 370 4.02 19.29 2.25
N GLN A 371 3.37 18.14 1.96
CA GLN A 371 2.38 17.56 2.85
C GLN A 371 3.06 17.10 4.15
N PRO A 372 2.61 17.57 5.32
CA PRO A 372 3.15 17.13 6.60
C PRO A 372 2.69 15.71 6.95
N TYR A 373 3.38 15.10 7.93
CA TYR A 373 2.95 13.87 8.57
C TYR A 373 2.96 13.99 10.09
N GLY A 374 2.20 13.12 10.73
CA GLY A 374 2.17 13.00 12.18
C GLY A 374 2.45 11.56 12.62
N ILE A 375 2.63 11.41 13.94
CA ILE A 375 2.76 10.10 14.60
C ILE A 375 1.67 10.01 15.64
N ARG A 376 0.86 8.95 15.56
CA ARG A 376 -0.22 8.70 16.52
C ARG A 376 -0.32 7.22 16.86
N ALA A 377 -1.02 6.92 17.94
CA ALA A 377 -1.33 5.56 18.30
C ALA A 377 -2.30 4.93 17.29
N MET A 378 -2.06 3.67 16.97
CA MET A 378 -3.07 2.83 16.33
C MET A 378 -4.32 2.71 17.19
N ARG A 379 -5.45 2.48 16.55
CA ARG A 379 -6.71 2.31 17.28
C ARG A 379 -6.70 1.00 18.07
N PRO A 380 -7.30 0.96 19.25
CA PRO A 380 -7.34 -0.25 20.08
C PRO A 380 -7.95 -1.47 19.37
N GLU A 381 -8.96 -1.24 18.51
CA GLU A 381 -9.61 -2.31 17.74
C GLU A 381 -8.71 -2.97 16.68
N GLU A 382 -7.58 -2.34 16.34
CA GLU A 382 -6.57 -2.93 15.44
C GLU A 382 -5.68 -3.97 16.16
N GLY A 383 -5.74 -4.02 17.49
CA GLY A 383 -5.08 -5.04 18.30
C GLY A 383 -3.56 -5.06 18.09
N ASN A 384 -3.01 -6.24 17.82
CA ASN A 384 -1.57 -6.44 17.60
C ASN A 384 -1.15 -6.42 16.13
N ASN A 385 -1.94 -5.78 15.25
CA ASN A 385 -1.53 -5.59 13.85
C ASN A 385 -0.20 -4.85 13.76
N ALA A 386 0.49 -5.01 12.64
CA ALA A 386 1.71 -4.27 12.36
C ALA A 386 1.42 -2.78 12.25
N GLU A 387 2.38 -1.98 12.63
CA GLU A 387 2.42 -0.54 12.40
C GLU A 387 2.33 -0.27 10.89
N HIS A 388 1.75 0.87 10.53
CA HIS A 388 1.57 1.21 9.12
C HIS A 388 1.46 2.71 8.89
N TYR A 389 1.65 3.11 7.63
CA TYR A 389 1.43 4.48 7.19
C TYR A 389 0.02 4.65 6.61
N THR A 390 -0.68 5.68 7.09
CA THR A 390 -1.94 6.16 6.51
C THR A 390 -1.69 7.42 5.70
N SER A 391 -1.98 7.35 4.40
CA SER A 391 -1.76 8.47 3.47
C SER A 391 -2.59 9.70 3.83
N GLY A 392 -2.03 10.88 3.60
CA GLY A 392 -2.75 12.14 3.67
C GLY A 392 -3.79 12.29 2.55
N ALA A 393 -4.62 13.32 2.64
CA ALA A 393 -5.57 13.63 1.58
C ALA A 393 -4.88 14.42 0.45
N ALA A 394 -5.26 14.12 -0.79
CA ALA A 394 -4.68 14.77 -1.98
C ALA A 394 -4.99 16.26 -2.09
N ASP A 395 -6.06 16.73 -1.43
CA ASP A 395 -6.46 18.13 -1.33
C ASP A 395 -5.76 18.89 -0.19
N GLY A 396 -4.87 18.22 0.57
CA GLY A 396 -4.16 18.78 1.71
C GLY A 396 -5.00 18.93 2.98
N SER A 397 -6.26 18.52 2.99
CA SER A 397 -7.16 18.67 4.15
C SER A 397 -6.80 17.77 5.33
N ARG A 398 -5.99 16.73 5.11
CA ARG A 398 -5.52 15.79 6.14
C ARG A 398 -4.06 15.43 5.91
N ALA A 399 -3.26 15.48 6.98
CA ALA A 399 -1.87 15.01 6.97
C ALA A 399 -1.79 13.49 6.80
N GLY A 400 -0.62 12.98 6.40
CA GLY A 400 -0.28 11.57 6.54
C GLY A 400 0.01 11.20 8.00
N TYR A 401 -0.15 9.92 8.36
CA TYR A 401 0.15 9.45 9.70
C TYR A 401 0.91 8.14 9.69
N PHE A 402 1.99 8.09 10.45
CA PHE A 402 2.53 6.84 10.94
C PHE A 402 1.69 6.40 12.16
N GLU A 403 1.05 5.25 12.05
CA GLU A 403 0.20 4.64 13.06
C GLU A 403 1.06 3.67 13.89
N ALA A 404 1.50 4.10 15.08
CA ALA A 404 2.34 3.30 15.96
C ALA A 404 1.48 2.38 16.86
N ASN A 405 1.81 1.10 16.90
CA ASN A 405 1.09 0.14 17.76
C ASN A 405 1.55 0.26 19.21
N VAL A 406 0.69 0.79 20.05
CA VAL A 406 0.91 0.95 21.50
C VAL A 406 0.06 -0.02 22.35
N ASN A 407 -0.63 -0.99 21.71
CA ASN A 407 -1.54 -1.90 22.42
C ASN A 407 -0.79 -2.95 23.26
N ASP A 408 0.43 -3.32 22.84
CA ASP A 408 1.31 -4.23 23.60
C ASP A 408 2.76 -3.79 23.47
N LEU A 409 3.22 -2.97 24.43
CA LEU A 409 4.57 -2.42 24.45
C LEU A 409 5.67 -3.48 24.64
N THR A 410 5.33 -4.65 25.19
CA THR A 410 6.29 -5.74 25.42
C THR A 410 6.74 -6.41 24.12
N THR A 411 6.03 -6.16 23.04
CA THR A 411 6.34 -6.66 21.70
C THR A 411 6.94 -5.59 20.79
N ARG A 412 7.21 -4.39 21.31
CA ARG A 412 7.64 -3.20 20.54
C ARG A 412 8.98 -2.66 21.07
N PRO A 413 10.10 -3.31 20.71
CA PRO A 413 11.39 -2.94 21.24
C PRO A 413 11.95 -1.65 20.63
N LYS A 414 12.67 -0.87 21.42
CA LYS A 414 13.32 0.39 21.03
C LYS A 414 14.31 0.22 19.88
N TRP A 415 14.99 -0.93 19.81
CA TRP A 415 15.99 -1.19 18.77
C TRP A 415 15.40 -1.36 17.37
N ASN A 416 14.07 -1.54 17.24
CA ASN A 416 13.39 -1.61 15.95
C ASN A 416 12.81 -0.25 15.49
N MET A 417 12.80 0.76 16.36
CA MET A 417 12.05 1.98 16.10
C MET A 417 12.63 2.85 14.97
N GLU A 418 13.96 2.95 14.86
CA GLU A 418 14.59 3.74 13.81
C GLU A 418 14.26 3.16 12.42
N THR A 419 14.47 1.86 12.22
CA THR A 419 14.20 1.23 10.93
C THR A 419 12.72 1.29 10.55
N LEU A 420 11.82 1.08 11.50
CA LEU A 420 10.38 1.13 11.25
C LEU A 420 9.90 2.55 10.90
N LEU A 421 10.40 3.57 11.59
CA LEU A 421 10.06 4.95 11.24
C LEU A 421 10.57 5.33 9.84
N LEU A 422 11.78 4.93 9.47
CA LEU A 422 12.33 5.19 8.14
C LEU A 422 11.52 4.48 7.04
N HIS A 423 10.90 3.33 7.35
CA HIS A 423 9.99 2.61 6.46
C HIS A 423 8.65 3.34 6.29
N GLU A 424 7.97 3.61 7.41
CA GLU A 424 6.59 4.10 7.39
C GLU A 424 6.49 5.62 7.13
N ALA A 425 7.44 6.40 7.65
CA ALA A 425 7.42 7.84 7.53
C ALA A 425 8.40 8.34 6.45
N VAL A 426 9.53 8.91 6.87
CA VAL A 426 10.53 9.48 5.97
C VAL A 426 11.89 8.83 6.16
N PRO A 427 12.55 8.46 5.05
CA PRO A 427 12.23 8.72 3.65
C PRO A 427 11.34 7.67 2.97
N GLY A 428 10.64 6.81 3.72
CA GLY A 428 9.84 5.69 3.22
C GLY A 428 8.46 6.09 2.65
N HIS A 429 7.41 5.41 3.12
CA HIS A 429 6.05 5.50 2.56
C HIS A 429 5.49 6.92 2.53
N HIS A 430 5.65 7.71 3.60
CA HIS A 430 5.14 9.08 3.59
C HIS A 430 5.78 9.92 2.48
N LEU A 431 7.11 9.94 2.41
CA LEU A 431 7.81 10.77 1.42
C LEU A 431 7.39 10.39 0.00
N GLN A 432 7.39 9.10 -0.33
CA GLN A 432 7.01 8.59 -1.65
C GLN A 432 5.56 8.93 -2.00
N THR A 433 4.63 8.66 -1.08
CA THR A 433 3.19 8.83 -1.34
C THR A 433 2.80 10.30 -1.42
N ALA A 434 3.30 11.13 -0.50
CA ALA A 434 3.05 12.57 -0.51
C ALA A 434 3.58 13.21 -1.79
N ARG A 435 4.79 12.82 -2.24
CA ARG A 435 5.33 13.27 -3.54
C ARG A 435 4.39 12.90 -4.69
N ALA A 436 3.91 11.65 -4.75
CA ALA A 436 3.00 11.22 -5.81
C ALA A 436 1.68 12.04 -5.81
N LEU A 437 1.10 12.31 -4.64
CA LEU A 437 -0.12 13.10 -4.50
C LEU A 437 0.04 14.56 -4.96
N GLU A 438 1.24 15.13 -4.83
CA GLU A 438 1.55 16.49 -5.23
C GLU A 438 1.85 16.66 -6.73
N MET A 439 2.04 15.57 -7.47
CA MET A 439 2.35 15.59 -8.91
C MET A 439 1.10 15.85 -9.76
N THR A 440 0.55 17.05 -9.68
CA THR A 440 -0.70 17.42 -10.38
C THR A 440 -0.59 17.41 -11.90
N GLN A 441 0.61 17.41 -12.45
CA GLN A 441 0.89 17.24 -13.89
C GLN A 441 0.70 15.81 -14.38
N LEU A 442 0.70 14.80 -13.48
CA LEU A 442 0.41 13.43 -13.82
C LEU A 442 -1.11 13.21 -13.96
N PRO A 443 -1.56 12.33 -14.86
CA PRO A 443 -2.93 11.85 -14.88
C PRO A 443 -3.38 11.38 -13.50
N ARG A 444 -4.65 11.62 -13.14
CA ARG A 444 -5.16 11.32 -11.78
C ARG A 444 -4.89 9.89 -11.35
N PHE A 445 -5.10 8.90 -12.23
CA PHE A 445 -4.84 7.51 -11.89
C PHE A 445 -3.39 7.25 -11.45
N ARG A 446 -2.39 7.96 -12.04
CA ARG A 446 -0.98 7.81 -11.71
C ARG A 446 -0.64 8.23 -10.28
N ARG A 447 -1.31 9.25 -9.77
CA ARG A 447 -1.09 9.79 -8.43
C ARG A 447 -1.52 8.81 -7.32
N PHE A 448 -2.42 7.87 -7.65
CA PHE A 448 -2.96 6.87 -6.74
C PHE A 448 -2.61 5.43 -7.16
N THR A 449 -1.78 5.28 -8.20
CA THR A 449 -1.30 3.96 -8.62
C THR A 449 -0.34 3.41 -7.58
N TRP A 450 -0.52 2.13 -7.27
CA TRP A 450 0.36 1.37 -6.41
C TRP A 450 0.84 0.10 -7.11
N PHE A 451 2.15 -0.17 -7.03
CA PHE A 451 2.79 -1.44 -7.35
C PHE A 451 3.54 -1.90 -6.11
N VAL A 452 3.23 -3.10 -5.62
CA VAL A 452 3.76 -3.58 -4.33
C VAL A 452 5.28 -3.57 -4.34
N ALA A 453 5.92 -4.11 -5.39
CA ALA A 453 7.38 -4.14 -5.48
C ALA A 453 8.02 -2.74 -5.53
N TYR A 454 7.34 -1.75 -6.09
CA TYR A 454 7.85 -0.38 -6.11
C TYR A 454 7.69 0.28 -4.74
N GLY A 455 6.49 0.27 -4.15
CA GLY A 455 6.21 0.96 -2.90
C GLY A 455 6.91 0.33 -1.70
N GLU A 456 6.79 -0.98 -1.54
CA GLU A 456 7.42 -1.72 -0.46
C GLU A 456 8.95 -1.84 -0.66
N GLY A 457 9.36 -2.00 -1.93
CA GLY A 457 10.79 -1.99 -2.28
C GLY A 457 11.45 -0.65 -1.97
N TRP A 458 10.76 0.46 -2.23
CA TRP A 458 11.22 1.80 -1.85
C TRP A 458 11.33 1.94 -0.34
N ALA A 459 10.30 1.55 0.42
CA ALA A 459 10.30 1.67 1.88
C ALA A 459 11.41 0.81 2.52
N LEU A 460 11.65 -0.41 2.02
CA LEU A 460 12.75 -1.25 2.47
C LEU A 460 14.13 -0.68 2.07
N TYR A 461 14.23 -0.08 0.87
CA TYR A 461 15.41 0.67 0.47
C TYR A 461 15.65 1.88 1.39
N ALA A 462 14.60 2.59 1.76
CA ALA A 462 14.64 3.73 2.67
C ALA A 462 15.18 3.35 4.06
N GLU A 463 14.85 2.16 4.59
CA GLU A 463 15.47 1.63 5.80
C GLU A 463 17.00 1.57 5.67
N SER A 464 17.51 1.15 4.51
CA SER A 464 18.96 1.05 4.28
C SER A 464 19.67 2.42 4.19
N LEU A 465 18.95 3.51 3.96
CA LEU A 465 19.50 4.87 3.98
C LEU A 465 19.78 5.38 5.40
N GLY A 466 19.33 4.69 6.42
CA GLY A 466 19.57 5.06 7.82
C GLY A 466 21.05 5.20 8.15
N ASP A 467 21.93 4.38 7.59
CA ASP A 467 23.40 4.54 7.78
C ASP A 467 23.88 5.90 7.23
N GLU A 468 23.41 6.32 6.05
CA GLU A 468 23.76 7.59 5.40
C GLU A 468 23.14 8.81 6.11
N MET A 469 22.02 8.59 6.80
CA MET A 469 21.34 9.60 7.63
C MET A 469 21.92 9.68 9.06
N GLY A 470 22.90 8.83 9.40
CA GLY A 470 23.53 8.81 10.72
C GLY A 470 22.70 8.13 11.81
N PHE A 471 21.74 7.28 11.42
CA PHE A 471 21.04 6.33 12.28
C PHE A 471 21.86 5.05 12.48
N TYR A 472 21.37 4.12 13.28
CA TYR A 472 21.97 2.80 13.53
C TYR A 472 23.39 2.85 14.11
N LYS A 473 23.74 3.91 14.86
CA LYS A 473 25.05 4.05 15.53
C LYS A 473 25.20 3.09 16.70
N ASP A 474 24.10 2.77 17.35
CA ASP A 474 24.03 1.76 18.39
C ASP A 474 23.93 0.37 17.71
N PRO A 475 24.79 -0.60 18.06
CA PRO A 475 24.75 -1.93 17.48
C PRO A 475 23.40 -2.65 17.68
N TYR A 476 22.64 -2.32 18.71
CA TYR A 476 21.29 -2.86 18.90
C TYR A 476 20.32 -2.33 17.83
N GLN A 477 20.38 -1.05 17.50
CA GLN A 477 19.58 -0.46 16.42
C GLN A 477 20.02 -0.98 15.04
N LYS A 478 21.33 -1.16 14.82
CA LYS A 478 21.85 -1.79 13.59
C LYS A 478 21.36 -3.23 13.46
N PHE A 479 21.36 -3.97 14.55
CA PHE A 479 20.78 -5.32 14.56
C PHE A 479 19.28 -5.31 14.26
N GLY A 480 18.54 -4.31 14.75
CA GLY A 480 17.12 -4.09 14.44
C GLY A 480 16.89 -3.86 12.94
N ASN A 481 17.70 -3.02 12.31
CA ASN A 481 17.66 -2.79 10.87
C ASN A 481 17.93 -4.08 10.07
N LEU A 482 18.97 -4.82 10.43
CA LEU A 482 19.30 -6.10 9.80
C LEU A 482 18.23 -7.17 10.05
N SER A 483 17.60 -7.18 11.22
CA SER A 483 16.46 -8.07 11.53
C SER A 483 15.25 -7.77 10.66
N ALA A 484 14.94 -6.49 10.42
CA ALA A 484 13.89 -6.08 9.50
C ALA A 484 14.20 -6.48 8.04
N GLU A 485 15.44 -6.31 7.58
CA GLU A 485 15.89 -6.77 6.27
C GLU A 485 15.84 -8.31 6.16
N MET A 486 16.30 -9.03 7.19
CA MET A 486 16.25 -10.50 7.27
C MET A 486 14.82 -11.02 7.14
N TRP A 487 13.87 -10.39 7.83
CA TRP A 487 12.47 -10.77 7.71
C TRP A 487 11.99 -10.74 6.26
N ARG A 488 12.30 -9.65 5.52
CA ARG A 488 11.90 -9.52 4.11
C ARG A 488 12.67 -10.50 3.19
N ALA A 489 13.90 -10.87 3.52
CA ALA A 489 14.63 -11.92 2.82
C ALA A 489 14.00 -13.31 3.04
N CYS A 490 13.65 -13.64 4.29
CA CYS A 490 12.95 -14.89 4.62
C CYS A 490 11.59 -15.03 3.90
N ARG A 491 10.88 -13.91 3.63
CA ARG A 491 9.64 -13.91 2.87
C ARG A 491 9.80 -14.52 1.47
N LEU A 492 10.94 -14.29 0.80
CA LEU A 492 11.22 -14.89 -0.52
C LEU A 492 11.26 -16.42 -0.45
N VAL A 493 11.87 -16.94 0.61
CA VAL A 493 12.04 -18.39 0.83
C VAL A 493 10.71 -19.02 1.25
N VAL A 494 10.00 -18.40 2.19
CA VAL A 494 8.80 -18.98 2.81
C VAL A 494 7.59 -18.92 1.87
N ASP A 495 7.36 -17.81 1.18
CA ASP A 495 6.25 -17.70 0.22
C ASP A 495 6.38 -18.74 -0.89
N THR A 496 7.56 -18.83 -1.52
CA THR A 496 7.83 -19.85 -2.55
C THR A 496 7.86 -21.26 -1.99
N GLY A 497 8.36 -21.43 -0.76
CA GLY A 497 8.34 -22.71 -0.03
C GLY A 497 6.91 -23.25 0.11
N ILE A 498 5.99 -22.41 0.59
CA ILE A 498 4.58 -22.79 0.76
C ILE A 498 3.90 -23.02 -0.60
N HIS A 499 4.02 -22.06 -1.53
CA HIS A 499 3.17 -22.03 -2.71
C HIS A 499 3.70 -22.80 -3.91
N ALA A 500 5.01 -23.11 -3.95
CA ALA A 500 5.63 -23.85 -5.02
C ALA A 500 6.29 -25.17 -4.58
N PHE A 501 6.86 -25.23 -3.36
CA PHE A 501 7.68 -26.37 -2.93
C PHE A 501 7.03 -27.22 -1.82
N GLY A 502 5.74 -26.99 -1.51
CA GLY A 502 4.97 -27.85 -0.64
C GLY A 502 5.36 -27.78 0.85
N TRP A 503 5.95 -26.69 1.29
CA TRP A 503 6.25 -26.49 2.70
C TRP A 503 4.98 -26.52 3.54
N THR A 504 5.06 -27.16 4.69
CA THR A 504 4.01 -27.05 5.70
C THR A 504 4.04 -25.67 6.37
N ARG A 505 2.96 -25.33 7.04
CA ARG A 505 2.87 -24.11 7.84
C ARG A 505 3.93 -24.08 8.94
N GLU A 506 4.15 -25.22 9.58
CA GLU A 506 5.13 -25.39 10.64
C GLU A 506 6.56 -25.21 10.13
N GLN A 507 6.91 -25.78 8.97
CA GLN A 507 8.22 -25.56 8.32
C GLN A 507 8.46 -24.08 8.02
N ALA A 508 7.44 -23.38 7.56
CA ALA A 508 7.50 -21.95 7.30
C ALA A 508 7.72 -21.14 8.59
N ILE A 509 6.97 -21.48 9.66
CA ILE A 509 7.11 -20.85 10.98
C ILE A 509 8.52 -21.09 11.55
N ASP A 510 8.97 -22.34 11.56
CA ASP A 510 10.28 -22.72 12.11
C ASP A 510 11.42 -21.99 11.37
N TYR A 511 11.34 -21.90 10.03
CA TYR A 511 12.32 -21.17 9.22
C TYR A 511 12.35 -19.68 9.58
N MET A 512 11.19 -19.03 9.72
CA MET A 512 11.10 -17.63 10.09
C MET A 512 11.62 -17.38 11.49
N VAL A 513 11.22 -18.18 12.47
CA VAL A 513 11.68 -18.07 13.88
C VAL A 513 13.20 -18.23 13.97
N ALA A 514 13.76 -19.22 13.29
CA ALA A 514 15.19 -19.51 13.34
C ALA A 514 16.06 -18.36 12.75
N ASN A 515 15.56 -17.62 11.79
CA ASN A 515 16.35 -16.61 11.08
C ASN A 515 16.05 -15.17 11.52
N THR A 516 14.80 -14.83 11.90
CA THR A 516 14.40 -13.43 12.13
C THR A 516 14.51 -12.98 13.59
N GLY A 517 14.46 -13.91 14.54
CA GLY A 517 14.42 -13.60 15.97
C GLY A 517 13.13 -12.91 16.45
N GLN A 518 12.11 -12.91 15.63
CA GLN A 518 10.79 -12.41 16.00
C GLN A 518 10.07 -13.39 16.91
N THR A 519 9.07 -12.91 17.65
CA THR A 519 8.27 -13.80 18.49
C THR A 519 7.48 -14.81 17.66
N GLN A 520 7.27 -16.00 18.17
CA GLN A 520 6.48 -17.02 17.50
C GLN A 520 5.08 -16.53 17.12
N ALA A 521 4.46 -15.69 17.96
CA ALA A 521 3.13 -15.13 17.68
C ALA A 521 3.13 -14.21 16.46
N GLN A 522 4.15 -13.34 16.32
CA GLN A 522 4.32 -12.48 15.15
C GLN A 522 4.58 -13.30 13.88
N VAL A 523 5.46 -14.29 13.97
CA VAL A 523 5.76 -15.18 12.84
C VAL A 523 4.52 -15.95 12.39
N ILE A 524 3.72 -16.46 13.32
CA ILE A 524 2.46 -17.16 13.02
C ILE A 524 1.50 -16.26 12.24
N ALA A 525 1.31 -15.01 12.69
CA ALA A 525 0.44 -14.05 12.02
C ALA A 525 0.90 -13.76 10.58
N GLU A 526 2.21 -13.62 10.40
CA GLU A 526 2.80 -13.34 9.09
C GLU A 526 2.77 -14.55 8.15
N VAL A 527 3.07 -15.75 8.62
CA VAL A 527 2.96 -16.96 7.79
C VAL A 527 1.50 -17.18 7.37
N ASP A 528 0.55 -16.97 8.27
CA ASP A 528 -0.88 -17.01 7.92
C ASP A 528 -1.25 -15.95 6.87
N ARG A 529 -0.64 -14.77 6.92
CA ARG A 529 -0.78 -13.73 5.89
C ARG A 529 -0.22 -14.18 4.55
N TYR A 530 0.95 -14.82 4.49
CA TYR A 530 1.54 -15.30 3.23
C TYR A 530 0.66 -16.36 2.57
N ILE A 531 0.03 -17.23 3.37
CA ILE A 531 -0.94 -18.23 2.87
C ILE A 531 -2.15 -17.53 2.20
N VAL A 532 -2.61 -16.39 2.75
CA VAL A 532 -3.76 -15.63 2.23
C VAL A 532 -3.42 -14.86 0.97
N LEU A 533 -2.18 -14.32 0.88
CA LEU A 533 -1.74 -13.38 -0.15
C LEU A 533 -0.52 -13.94 -0.92
N PRO A 534 -0.69 -15.00 -1.74
CA PRO A 534 0.42 -15.63 -2.44
C PRO A 534 1.21 -14.65 -3.31
N GLY A 535 2.53 -14.66 -3.16
CA GLY A 535 3.45 -13.81 -3.92
C GLY A 535 3.60 -12.38 -3.41
N GLN A 536 2.68 -11.87 -2.59
CA GLN A 536 2.74 -10.48 -2.11
C GLN A 536 4.00 -10.23 -1.26
N ALA A 537 4.32 -11.15 -0.38
CA ALA A 537 5.45 -11.04 0.53
C ALA A 537 6.80 -10.97 -0.17
N THR A 538 6.92 -11.53 -1.39
CA THR A 538 8.17 -11.51 -2.16
C THR A 538 8.52 -10.15 -2.75
N ALA A 539 7.53 -9.30 -2.93
CA ALA A 539 7.67 -8.03 -3.64
C ALA A 539 8.61 -7.04 -2.93
N TYR A 540 8.63 -7.04 -1.60
CA TYR A 540 9.45 -6.15 -0.75
C TYR A 540 10.93 -6.22 -1.10
N LYS A 541 11.51 -7.40 -0.95
CA LYS A 541 12.95 -7.61 -1.15
C LYS A 541 13.35 -7.51 -2.63
N ILE A 542 12.51 -8.00 -3.54
CA ILE A 542 12.74 -7.87 -4.98
C ILE A 542 12.79 -6.41 -5.40
N GLY A 543 11.87 -5.58 -4.90
CA GLY A 543 11.85 -4.15 -5.19
C GLY A 543 13.07 -3.41 -4.64
N GLU A 544 13.45 -3.67 -3.40
CA GLU A 544 14.64 -3.11 -2.78
C GLU A 544 15.91 -3.45 -3.57
N LEU A 545 16.09 -4.72 -3.90
CA LEU A 545 17.27 -5.19 -4.64
C LEU A 545 17.35 -4.53 -6.03
N LYS A 546 16.22 -4.33 -6.71
CA LYS A 546 16.19 -3.62 -7.99
C LYS A 546 16.60 -2.15 -7.84
N ILE A 547 16.12 -1.44 -6.82
CA ILE A 547 16.51 -0.05 -6.58
C ILE A 547 18.00 0.04 -6.24
N LYS A 548 18.53 -0.87 -5.41
CA LYS A 548 19.96 -0.95 -5.09
C LYS A 548 20.83 -1.26 -6.33
N GLU A 549 20.38 -2.17 -7.19
CA GLU A 549 21.02 -2.49 -8.47
C GLU A 549 21.11 -1.25 -9.36
N LEU A 550 19.99 -0.53 -9.53
CA LEU A 550 19.94 0.68 -10.35
C LEU A 550 20.80 1.82 -9.78
N ARG A 551 20.85 1.96 -8.45
CA ARG A 551 21.77 2.90 -7.78
C ARG A 551 23.24 2.56 -8.05
N ALA A 552 23.58 1.29 -7.90
CA ALA A 552 24.95 0.83 -8.17
C ALA A 552 25.36 1.05 -9.64
N LYS A 553 24.47 0.74 -10.59
CA LYS A 553 24.63 1.01 -12.01
C LYS A 553 24.85 2.50 -12.28
N ALA A 554 23.98 3.35 -11.74
CA ALA A 554 24.09 4.80 -11.89
C ALA A 554 25.41 5.35 -11.35
N LYS A 555 25.82 4.90 -10.16
CA LYS A 555 27.10 5.28 -9.55
C LYS A 555 28.30 4.84 -10.39
N ALA A 556 28.28 3.62 -10.92
CA ALA A 556 29.36 3.10 -11.76
C ALA A 556 29.46 3.85 -13.10
N GLU A 557 28.31 4.19 -13.72
CA GLU A 557 28.28 4.82 -15.04
C GLU A 557 28.52 6.34 -15.04
N LEU A 558 28.17 7.02 -13.95
CA LEU A 558 28.31 8.47 -13.82
C LEU A 558 29.57 8.89 -13.07
N GLY A 559 30.19 8.00 -12.27
CA GLY A 559 31.38 8.33 -11.48
C GLY A 559 31.17 9.57 -10.62
N ASP A 560 32.07 10.57 -10.75
CA ASP A 560 32.02 11.83 -9.98
C ASP A 560 30.78 12.71 -10.30
N ARG A 561 30.06 12.40 -11.37
CA ARG A 561 28.78 13.08 -11.71
C ARG A 561 27.56 12.50 -11.01
N PHE A 562 27.74 11.38 -10.31
CA PHE A 562 26.63 10.76 -9.57
C PHE A 562 26.22 11.66 -8.39
N ASP A 563 24.98 12.12 -8.38
CA ASP A 563 24.35 12.83 -7.27
C ASP A 563 23.20 11.98 -6.73
N LEU A 564 23.34 11.55 -5.46
CA LEU A 564 22.36 10.70 -4.79
C LEU A 564 20.97 11.34 -4.70
N ARG A 565 20.91 12.64 -4.46
CA ARG A 565 19.64 13.39 -4.36
C ARG A 565 18.88 13.37 -5.68
N ARG A 566 19.60 13.51 -6.79
CA ARG A 566 19.02 13.47 -8.14
C ARG A 566 18.61 12.05 -8.54
N PHE A 567 19.40 11.06 -8.12
CA PHE A 567 19.03 9.65 -8.30
C PHE A 567 17.72 9.34 -7.58
N HIS A 568 17.57 9.70 -6.31
CA HIS A 568 16.34 9.47 -5.56
C HIS A 568 15.14 10.18 -6.19
N ASN A 569 15.31 11.42 -6.61
CA ASN A 569 14.26 12.13 -7.34
C ASN A 569 13.92 11.45 -8.67
N ALA A 570 14.90 10.94 -9.42
CA ALA A 570 14.63 10.18 -10.64
C ALA A 570 13.86 8.87 -10.38
N VAL A 571 14.02 8.27 -9.19
CA VAL A 571 13.24 7.10 -8.79
C VAL A 571 11.79 7.46 -8.49
N ILE A 572 11.51 8.57 -7.76
CA ILE A 572 10.18 8.85 -7.19
C ILE A 572 9.36 9.91 -7.93
N ASP A 573 9.98 10.82 -8.68
CA ASP A 573 9.30 11.99 -9.24
C ASP A 573 8.46 11.72 -10.52
N ASP A 574 8.29 10.47 -10.88
CA ASP A 574 7.33 10.05 -11.92
C ASP A 574 6.21 9.15 -11.35
N GLY A 575 6.07 9.11 -10.02
CA GLY A 575 5.10 8.28 -9.30
C GLY A 575 5.42 6.78 -9.40
N ALA A 576 4.55 5.94 -8.84
CA ALA A 576 4.76 4.49 -8.83
C ALA A 576 4.69 3.90 -10.25
N VAL A 577 5.68 3.05 -10.57
CA VAL A 577 5.81 2.36 -11.85
C VAL A 577 6.23 0.88 -11.64
N PRO A 578 5.96 -0.02 -12.61
CA PRO A 578 6.55 -1.35 -12.60
C PRO A 578 8.09 -1.28 -12.61
N LEU A 579 8.77 -2.26 -11.99
CA LEU A 579 10.24 -2.24 -11.86
C LEU A 579 10.95 -2.20 -13.22
N GLN A 580 10.40 -2.81 -14.26
CA GLN A 580 10.97 -2.73 -15.61
C GLN A 580 10.84 -1.32 -16.23
N VAL A 581 9.77 -0.61 -15.92
CA VAL A 581 9.60 0.81 -16.33
C VAL A 581 10.57 1.68 -15.54
N LEU A 582 10.70 1.46 -14.23
CA LEU A 582 11.69 2.14 -13.39
C LEU A 582 13.12 1.95 -13.95
N GLN A 583 13.48 0.74 -14.33
CA GLN A 583 14.79 0.46 -14.95
C GLN A 583 15.00 1.33 -16.19
N SER A 584 14.04 1.33 -17.12
CA SER A 584 14.13 2.13 -18.34
C SER A 584 14.23 3.65 -18.06
N GLN A 585 13.52 4.13 -17.04
CA GLN A 585 13.58 5.54 -16.61
C GLN A 585 14.96 5.91 -16.06
N ILE A 586 15.53 5.07 -15.20
CA ILE A 586 16.85 5.32 -14.62
C ILE A 586 17.94 5.22 -15.68
N GLU A 587 17.85 4.30 -16.64
CA GLU A 587 18.77 4.22 -17.77
C GLU A 587 18.71 5.47 -18.65
N ALA A 588 17.51 5.98 -18.93
CA ALA A 588 17.32 7.23 -19.65
C ALA A 588 17.87 8.43 -18.85
N TRP A 589 17.66 8.48 -17.55
CA TRP A 589 18.22 9.49 -16.67
C TRP A 589 19.74 9.46 -16.65
N ILE A 590 20.38 8.29 -16.55
CA ILE A 590 21.84 8.13 -16.63
C ILE A 590 22.35 8.69 -17.96
N ALA A 591 21.71 8.38 -19.08
CA ALA A 591 22.09 8.89 -20.40
C ALA A 591 21.99 10.43 -20.46
N ALA A 592 20.92 11.00 -19.91
CA ALA A 592 20.74 12.45 -19.83
C ALA A 592 21.82 13.13 -18.96
N GLU A 593 22.16 12.53 -17.79
CA GLU A 593 23.22 13.04 -16.92
C GLU A 593 24.60 12.99 -17.59
N LYS A 594 24.88 11.96 -18.41
CA LYS A 594 26.12 11.89 -19.21
C LYS A 594 26.19 12.98 -20.27
N ALA A 595 25.05 13.37 -20.85
CA ALA A 595 24.96 14.39 -21.88
C ALA A 595 24.97 15.83 -21.35
N ARG A 596 24.76 16.05 -20.03
CA ARG A 596 24.80 17.40 -19.44
C ARG A 596 26.21 17.97 -19.55
N GLU A 597 26.31 19.18 -20.09
CA GLU A 597 27.52 19.99 -20.01
C GLU A 597 27.83 20.34 -18.55
N ARG A 598 29.11 20.41 -18.20
CA ARG A 598 29.56 20.73 -16.83
C ARG A 598 29.26 22.18 -16.46
#